data_8b201b14767bc54c237e2c0d14243e82
#
_entry.id   8b201b14767bc54c237e2c0d14243e82
#
_cell.length_a   1.000
_cell.length_b   1.000
_cell.length_c   1.000
_cell.angle_alpha   90.00
_cell.angle_beta   90.00
_cell.angle_gamma   90.00
#
_symmetry.space_group_name_H-M   'P 1'
#
loop_
_entity.id
_entity.type
_entity.pdbx_description
1 polymer ?
#
loop_
_entity_poly.entity_id
_entity_poly.type
_entity_poly.pdbx_seq_one_letter_code
_entity_poly.pdbx_strand_id
1 'polypeptide(L)'
;MGDIFYGVKEQTYTAHDFYQSIAKVNIGGLPFLPAHTQLVETFLEDLVEGTGHSQYSHLPLTTGTKDYLEDLNIATKNVLIAPIKSANQLRTSLEKRLYHMPQSALKVLNKQIETIVLYEPKGKEGLLPGGGIRYEGKVKSATALLRRELKDIFPMTKDNGEEIYILYEISLWKERKEILRPSRHAPMRGPRYTNGTLLKYAKTLPELYIRDEVEFNLILQLRRNVENLIAGLNEDEQLELRVGNVKLVVDEALNILAIGSEETKVFDREALEHHPREIYKWIKEVQKEIH
;
A
#
# COMPACT_ATOMS: atom_id res chain seq x y z
N MET A 1 30.76 8.46 15.59
CA MET A 1 29.40 8.68 16.14
C MET A 1 29.41 9.09 17.61
N GLY A 2 30.38 8.65 18.44
CA GLY A 2 30.46 9.02 19.85
C GLY A 2 30.72 10.51 20.11
N ASP A 3 31.50 11.16 19.28
CA ASP A 3 31.91 12.55 19.51
C ASP A 3 30.83 13.60 19.26
N ILE A 4 29.82 13.27 18.46
CA ILE A 4 28.69 14.17 18.18
C ILE A 4 27.82 14.33 19.43
N PHE A 5 27.76 13.33 20.30
CA PHE A 5 26.94 13.38 21.51
C PHE A 5 27.69 13.93 22.73
N TYR A 6 29.02 13.83 22.80
CA TYR A 6 29.81 14.29 23.94
C TYR A 6 30.21 15.77 23.89
N GLY A 7 30.18 16.41 22.71
CA GLY A 7 30.54 17.82 22.54
C GLY A 7 29.44 18.83 22.83
N VAL A 8 28.21 18.38 23.15
CA VAL A 8 27.00 19.26 23.23
C VAL A 8 26.58 19.48 24.69
N LYS A 9 27.51 19.77 25.59
CA LYS A 9 27.16 19.95 27.01
C LYS A 9 26.36 21.22 27.34
N GLU A 10 26.17 22.18 26.40
CA GLU A 10 25.51 23.44 26.68
C GLU A 10 24.55 23.97 25.58
N GLN A 11 24.34 23.29 24.50
CA GLN A 11 23.35 23.67 23.48
C GLN A 11 22.22 22.70 23.44
N THR A 12 21.01 23.14 23.73
CA THR A 12 19.79 22.38 23.54
C THR A 12 19.50 22.31 22.03
N TYR A 13 20.04 21.29 21.35
CA TYR A 13 19.58 20.98 20.03
C TYR A 13 18.21 20.34 20.14
N THR A 14 17.26 20.90 19.43
CA THR A 14 15.97 20.24 19.26
C THR A 14 16.12 19.06 18.30
N ALA A 15 15.24 18.07 18.37
CA ALA A 15 15.19 17.00 17.37
C ALA A 15 15.07 17.57 15.96
N HIS A 16 14.44 18.74 15.81
CA HIS A 16 14.34 19.50 14.57
C HIS A 16 15.71 19.98 14.05
N ASP A 17 16.59 20.50 14.91
CA ASP A 17 17.92 20.97 14.50
C ASP A 17 18.81 19.82 14.05
N PHE A 18 18.73 18.69 14.75
CA PHE A 18 19.40 17.44 14.36
C PHE A 18 18.87 16.95 13.00
N TYR A 19 17.57 16.99 12.81
CA TYR A 19 16.90 16.60 11.59
C TYR A 19 17.30 17.48 10.39
N GLN A 20 17.32 18.80 10.56
CA GLN A 20 17.78 19.75 9.56
C GLN A 20 19.26 19.55 9.20
N SER A 21 20.05 19.10 10.14
CA SER A 21 21.47 18.81 9.93
C SER A 21 21.65 17.53 9.10
N ILE A 22 20.86 16.49 9.38
CA ILE A 22 20.91 15.23 8.63
C ILE A 22 20.31 15.38 7.22
N ALA A 23 19.23 16.14 7.08
CA ALA A 23 18.60 16.40 5.77
C ALA A 23 19.55 17.10 4.78
N LYS A 24 20.60 17.77 5.28
CA LYS A 24 21.65 18.41 4.47
C LYS A 24 22.84 17.47 4.15
N VAL A 25 22.89 16.29 4.75
CA VAL A 25 23.99 15.36 4.54
C VAL A 25 23.72 14.52 3.30
N ASN A 26 24.56 14.71 2.27
CA ASN A 26 24.61 13.82 1.11
C ASN A 26 25.44 12.59 1.46
N ILE A 27 24.80 11.44 1.61
CA ILE A 27 25.52 10.18 1.80
C ILE A 27 25.86 9.63 0.41
N GLY A 28 27.15 9.67 0.05
CA GLY A 28 27.62 9.14 -1.22
C GLY A 28 27.10 9.86 -2.48
N GLY A 29 26.76 11.15 -2.36
CA GLY A 29 26.24 11.95 -3.48
C GLY A 29 24.77 11.73 -3.79
N LEU A 30 24.07 10.94 -3.00
CA LEU A 30 22.61 10.74 -3.12
C LEU A 30 21.86 11.64 -2.13
N PRO A 31 20.74 12.27 -2.56
CA PRO A 31 19.91 13.02 -1.64
C PRO A 31 19.34 12.08 -0.57
N PHE A 32 19.20 12.60 0.65
CA PHE A 32 18.58 11.86 1.74
C PHE A 32 17.13 11.54 1.38
N LEU A 33 16.82 10.26 1.15
CA LEU A 33 15.50 9.84 0.73
C LEU A 33 14.51 9.88 1.91
N PRO A 34 13.21 10.13 1.67
CA PRO A 34 12.17 10.10 2.70
C PRO A 34 12.15 8.83 3.57
N ALA A 35 12.56 7.69 3.01
CA ALA A 35 12.74 6.45 3.77
C ALA A 35 13.85 6.55 4.84
N HIS A 36 14.89 7.33 4.60
CA HIS A 36 15.95 7.59 5.59
C HIS A 36 15.46 8.54 6.69
N THR A 37 14.62 9.50 6.33
CA THR A 37 13.96 10.42 7.25
C THR A 37 13.18 9.66 8.31
N GLN A 38 12.35 8.73 7.88
CA GLN A 38 11.55 7.90 8.77
C GLN A 38 12.40 6.96 9.65
N LEU A 39 13.56 6.49 9.13
CA LEU A 39 14.51 5.71 9.91
C LEU A 39 15.13 6.54 11.05
N VAL A 40 15.46 7.80 10.77
CA VAL A 40 16.02 8.73 11.76
C VAL A 40 14.95 9.12 12.77
N GLU A 41 13.73 9.39 12.37
CA GLU A 41 12.59 9.62 13.28
C GLU A 41 12.39 8.44 14.22
N THR A 42 12.32 7.22 13.68
CA THR A 42 12.21 6.02 14.51
C THR A 42 13.39 5.86 15.47
N PHE A 43 14.61 6.18 15.03
CA PHE A 43 15.78 6.14 15.89
C PHE A 43 15.74 7.20 16.99
N LEU A 44 15.29 8.42 16.68
CA LEU A 44 15.13 9.49 17.65
C LEU A 44 14.02 9.18 18.66
N GLU A 45 12.92 8.61 18.20
CA GLU A 45 11.85 8.11 19.07
C GLU A 45 12.37 7.01 20.00
N ASP A 46 13.19 6.04 19.49
CA ASP A 46 13.84 5.01 20.29
C ASP A 46 14.73 5.59 21.37
N LEU A 47 15.49 6.61 21.04
CA LEU A 47 16.38 7.31 21.97
C LEU A 47 15.57 8.04 23.07
N VAL A 48 14.50 8.72 22.69
CA VAL A 48 13.63 9.46 23.60
C VAL A 48 12.86 8.53 24.52
N GLU A 49 12.26 7.46 24.01
CA GLU A 49 11.56 6.46 24.83
C GLU A 49 12.53 5.73 25.78
N GLY A 50 13.75 5.42 25.32
CA GLY A 50 14.79 4.81 26.14
C GLY A 50 15.27 5.72 27.27
N THR A 51 15.16 7.04 27.14
CA THR A 51 15.55 8.03 28.16
C THR A 51 14.39 8.43 29.09
N GLY A 52 13.18 7.90 28.88
CA GLY A 52 12.01 8.19 29.72
C GLY A 52 11.42 9.60 29.56
N HIS A 53 11.83 10.34 28.55
CA HIS A 53 11.32 11.68 28.27
C HIS A 53 10.17 11.63 27.25
N SER A 54 8.95 11.35 27.72
CA SER A 54 7.72 11.37 26.90
C SER A 54 7.32 12.74 26.32
N GLN A 55 8.08 13.81 26.64
CA GLN A 55 7.76 15.18 26.21
C GLN A 55 7.95 15.44 24.71
N TYR A 56 8.62 14.54 23.98
CA TYR A 56 8.95 14.71 22.56
C TYR A 56 8.04 13.96 21.60
N SER A 57 7.02 13.26 22.11
CA SER A 57 6.04 12.55 21.28
C SER A 57 5.18 13.46 20.38
N HIS A 58 5.23 14.77 20.60
CA HIS A 58 4.47 15.79 19.87
C HIS A 58 5.35 16.71 19.02
N LEU A 59 6.58 16.33 18.70
CA LEU A 59 7.37 17.14 17.78
C LEU A 59 6.66 17.18 16.41
N PRO A 60 6.40 18.39 15.89
CA PRO A 60 5.79 18.51 14.57
C PRO A 60 6.72 17.86 13.54
N LEU A 61 6.16 17.07 12.66
CA LEU A 61 6.89 16.55 11.50
C LEU A 61 7.58 17.72 10.79
N THR A 62 8.81 17.49 10.34
CA THR A 62 9.51 18.49 9.52
C THR A 62 8.70 18.75 8.25
N THR A 63 8.84 19.94 7.67
CA THR A 63 8.13 20.31 6.43
C THR A 63 8.32 19.24 5.35
N GLY A 64 9.54 18.70 5.19
CA GLY A 64 9.81 17.65 4.19
C GLY A 64 9.11 16.33 4.47
N THR A 65 8.94 15.94 5.74
CA THR A 65 8.18 14.75 6.11
C THR A 65 6.68 14.99 5.94
N LYS A 66 6.24 16.22 6.29
CA LYS A 66 4.84 16.62 6.11
C LYS A 66 4.46 16.65 4.63
N ASP A 67 5.29 17.25 3.78
CA ASP A 67 5.12 17.24 2.32
C ASP A 67 5.10 15.81 1.78
N TYR A 68 5.96 14.93 2.30
CA TYR A 68 5.97 13.52 1.92
C TYR A 68 4.69 12.78 2.37
N LEU A 69 4.18 13.05 3.55
CA LEU A 69 2.94 12.47 4.05
C LEU A 69 1.71 13.08 3.36
N GLU A 70 1.75 14.37 2.98
CA GLU A 70 0.72 15.01 2.16
C GLU A 70 0.70 14.43 0.73
N ASP A 71 1.86 14.14 0.14
CA ASP A 71 1.98 13.39 -1.13
C ASP A 71 1.49 11.94 -1.00
N LEU A 72 1.47 11.37 0.20
CA LEU A 72 0.96 10.02 0.44
C LEU A 72 -0.54 9.88 0.20
N ASN A 73 -1.31 10.96 0.26
CA ASN A 73 -2.78 11.01 0.10
C ASN A 73 -3.43 9.68 -0.34
N ILE A 74 -3.40 8.69 0.56
CA ILE A 74 -3.89 7.32 0.31
C ILE A 74 -5.41 7.33 0.07
N ALA A 75 -6.11 8.36 0.54
CA ALA A 75 -7.53 8.55 0.31
C ALA A 75 -7.87 8.74 -1.18
N THR A 76 -6.95 9.32 -1.97
CA THR A 76 -7.18 9.52 -3.41
C THR A 76 -7.06 8.18 -4.15
N LYS A 77 -8.15 7.66 -4.65
CA LYS A 77 -8.20 6.40 -5.39
C LYS A 77 -8.10 6.65 -6.90
N ASN A 78 -6.90 6.94 -7.39
CA ASN A 78 -6.63 7.28 -8.79
C ASN A 78 -6.10 6.12 -9.65
N VAL A 79 -5.99 4.92 -9.08
CA VAL A 79 -5.54 3.72 -9.78
C VAL A 79 -6.66 2.68 -9.82
N LEU A 80 -6.93 2.12 -11.00
CA LEU A 80 -7.84 0.99 -11.20
C LEU A 80 -7.06 -0.32 -11.34
N ILE A 81 -7.31 -1.27 -10.45
CA ILE A 81 -6.87 -2.64 -10.61
C ILE A 81 -7.89 -3.35 -11.49
N ALA A 82 -7.48 -3.76 -12.67
CA ALA A 82 -8.31 -4.23 -13.76
C ALA A 82 -8.06 -5.71 -14.06
N PRO A 83 -9.00 -6.62 -13.76
CA PRO A 83 -8.80 -8.04 -13.99
C PRO A 83 -8.82 -8.39 -15.48
N ILE A 84 -7.88 -9.22 -15.91
CA ILE A 84 -7.80 -9.82 -17.23
C ILE A 84 -8.51 -11.19 -17.21
N LYS A 85 -9.35 -11.45 -18.19
CA LYS A 85 -10.12 -12.71 -18.28
C LYS A 85 -9.40 -13.80 -19.08
N SER A 86 -8.52 -13.41 -20.02
CA SER A 86 -7.83 -14.35 -20.91
C SER A 86 -6.53 -13.75 -21.49
N ALA A 87 -5.64 -14.61 -21.96
CA ALA A 87 -4.41 -14.21 -22.66
C ALA A 87 -4.70 -13.36 -23.90
N ASN A 88 -5.78 -13.68 -24.62
CA ASN A 88 -6.19 -12.90 -25.79
C ASN A 88 -6.59 -11.47 -25.42
N GLN A 89 -7.35 -11.30 -24.33
CA GLN A 89 -7.69 -9.96 -23.81
C GLN A 89 -6.42 -9.20 -23.42
N LEU A 90 -5.47 -9.85 -22.72
CA LEU A 90 -4.21 -9.24 -22.34
C LEU A 90 -3.45 -8.75 -23.58
N ARG A 91 -3.25 -9.63 -24.55
CA ARG A 91 -2.55 -9.30 -25.80
C ARG A 91 -3.21 -8.12 -26.52
N THR A 92 -4.52 -8.18 -26.73
CA THR A 92 -5.28 -7.10 -27.39
C THR A 92 -5.15 -5.79 -26.61
N SER A 93 -5.21 -5.82 -25.28
CA SER A 93 -5.06 -4.64 -24.43
C SER A 93 -3.68 -4.00 -24.59
N LEU A 94 -2.63 -4.81 -24.61
CA LEU A 94 -1.26 -4.31 -24.77
C LEU A 94 -1.00 -3.77 -26.18
N GLU A 95 -1.38 -4.51 -27.23
CA GLU A 95 -1.15 -4.15 -28.63
C GLU A 95 -1.94 -2.91 -29.06
N LYS A 96 -3.22 -2.86 -28.67
CA LYS A 96 -4.12 -1.75 -29.04
C LYS A 96 -4.05 -0.57 -28.07
N ARG A 97 -3.36 -0.71 -26.94
CA ARG A 97 -3.33 0.28 -25.86
C ARG A 97 -4.73 0.63 -25.33
N LEU A 98 -5.56 -0.39 -25.17
CA LEU A 98 -6.95 -0.26 -24.74
C LEU A 98 -7.22 -1.21 -23.59
N TYR A 99 -8.12 -0.82 -22.71
CA TYR A 99 -8.74 -1.72 -21.74
C TYR A 99 -10.23 -1.45 -21.67
N HIS A 100 -11.04 -2.48 -21.50
CA HIS A 100 -12.48 -2.33 -21.42
C HIS A 100 -13.07 -3.19 -20.31
N MET A 101 -14.15 -2.70 -19.70
CA MET A 101 -14.89 -3.44 -18.69
C MET A 101 -16.34 -2.96 -18.62
N PRO A 102 -17.28 -3.82 -18.13
CA PRO A 102 -18.63 -3.38 -17.87
C PRO A 102 -18.65 -2.25 -16.85
N GLN A 103 -19.45 -1.23 -17.09
CA GLN A 103 -19.67 -0.17 -16.09
C GLN A 103 -20.27 -0.74 -14.81
N SER A 104 -21.16 -1.72 -14.93
CA SER A 104 -21.80 -2.42 -13.80
C SER A 104 -20.82 -3.15 -12.87
N ALA A 105 -19.61 -3.48 -13.34
CA ALA A 105 -18.58 -4.09 -12.52
C ALA A 105 -17.92 -3.12 -11.52
N LEU A 106 -18.14 -1.82 -11.67
CA LEU A 106 -17.66 -0.79 -10.78
C LEU A 106 -18.80 -0.37 -9.84
N LYS A 107 -18.61 -0.55 -8.52
CA LYS A 107 -19.59 -0.10 -7.50
C LYS A 107 -19.80 1.41 -7.56
N VAL A 108 -18.74 2.16 -7.81
CA VAL A 108 -18.74 3.62 -7.99
C VAL A 108 -17.86 3.95 -9.18
N LEU A 109 -18.38 4.77 -10.09
CA LEU A 109 -17.58 5.24 -11.23
C LEU A 109 -16.66 6.39 -10.77
N ASN A 110 -15.36 6.09 -10.68
CA ASN A 110 -14.36 7.13 -10.44
C ASN A 110 -13.89 7.70 -11.78
N LYS A 111 -14.18 8.98 -12.00
CA LYS A 111 -13.77 9.71 -13.21
C LYS A 111 -12.32 10.18 -13.20
N GLN A 112 -11.63 10.05 -12.07
CA GLN A 112 -10.26 10.54 -11.86
C GLN A 112 -9.22 9.42 -11.95
N ILE A 113 -9.49 8.36 -12.73
CA ILE A 113 -8.53 7.29 -12.91
C ILE A 113 -7.40 7.74 -13.83
N GLU A 114 -6.20 7.80 -13.30
CA GLU A 114 -4.98 8.20 -14.01
C GLU A 114 -4.17 6.99 -14.48
N THR A 115 -4.29 5.89 -13.75
CA THR A 115 -3.50 4.67 -13.99
C THR A 115 -4.39 3.43 -13.93
N ILE A 116 -4.16 2.50 -14.83
CA ILE A 116 -4.74 1.16 -14.79
C ILE A 116 -3.60 0.15 -14.61
N VAL A 117 -3.79 -0.82 -13.72
CA VAL A 117 -2.90 -1.97 -13.58
C VAL A 117 -3.65 -3.24 -13.91
N LEU A 118 -3.05 -4.11 -14.72
CA LEU A 118 -3.68 -5.34 -15.17
C LEU A 118 -3.40 -6.48 -14.19
N TYR A 119 -4.47 -7.00 -13.59
CA TYR A 119 -4.40 -8.17 -12.74
C TYR A 119 -4.66 -9.45 -13.58
N GLU A 120 -3.67 -10.32 -13.59
CA GLU A 120 -3.73 -11.64 -14.23
C GLU A 120 -4.11 -12.70 -13.18
N PRO A 121 -5.29 -13.33 -13.27
CA PRO A 121 -5.70 -14.36 -12.31
C PRO A 121 -4.82 -15.61 -12.40
N LYS A 122 -4.56 -16.24 -11.26
CA LYS A 122 -3.84 -17.51 -11.17
C LYS A 122 -4.59 -18.62 -11.92
N GLY A 123 -3.84 -19.50 -12.59
CA GLY A 123 -4.38 -20.72 -13.22
C GLY A 123 -5.10 -20.51 -14.55
N LYS A 124 -4.98 -19.34 -15.17
CA LYS A 124 -5.44 -19.08 -16.53
C LYS A 124 -4.32 -19.34 -17.52
N GLU A 125 -4.59 -20.17 -18.52
CA GLU A 125 -3.65 -20.50 -19.59
C GLU A 125 -3.21 -19.22 -20.35
N GLY A 126 -1.92 -19.13 -20.64
CA GLY A 126 -1.31 -17.98 -21.33
C GLY A 126 -1.23 -16.70 -20.52
N LEU A 127 -1.59 -16.71 -19.23
CA LEU A 127 -1.39 -15.65 -18.28
C LEU A 127 -0.28 -16.02 -17.27
N LEU A 128 0.02 -15.11 -16.36
CA LEU A 128 1.04 -15.28 -15.34
C LEU A 128 0.72 -16.51 -14.44
N PRO A 129 1.54 -17.56 -14.39
CA PRO A 129 1.19 -18.82 -13.72
C PRO A 129 0.78 -18.67 -12.26
N GLY A 130 1.45 -17.77 -11.52
CA GLY A 130 1.12 -17.49 -10.11
C GLY A 130 0.06 -16.42 -9.91
N GLY A 131 -0.45 -15.81 -11.00
CA GLY A 131 -1.27 -14.60 -10.93
C GLY A 131 -0.49 -13.37 -10.49
N GLY A 132 -1.11 -12.20 -10.56
CA GLY A 132 -0.52 -10.94 -10.07
C GLY A 132 -0.69 -9.77 -11.02
N ILE A 133 -0.05 -8.65 -10.67
CA ILE A 133 -0.02 -7.42 -11.46
C ILE A 133 1.37 -7.27 -12.08
N ARG A 134 1.42 -7.32 -13.41
CA ARG A 134 2.65 -7.20 -14.19
C ARG A 134 2.71 -5.93 -15.03
N TYR A 135 1.57 -5.42 -15.48
CA TYR A 135 1.50 -4.24 -16.36
C TYR A 135 0.79 -3.09 -15.69
N GLU A 136 1.32 -1.89 -15.91
CA GLU A 136 0.70 -0.62 -15.53
C GLU A 136 0.60 0.28 -16.76
N GLY A 137 -0.48 1.05 -16.87
CA GLY A 137 -0.71 1.95 -17.99
C GLY A 137 -1.33 3.27 -17.56
N LYS A 138 -0.81 4.38 -18.12
CA LYS A 138 -1.39 5.70 -17.89
C LYS A 138 -2.61 5.90 -18.76
N VAL A 139 -3.73 6.27 -18.14
CA VAL A 139 -4.98 6.55 -18.83
C VAL A 139 -4.86 7.88 -19.61
N LYS A 140 -5.23 7.84 -20.87
CA LYS A 140 -5.33 9.01 -21.75
C LYS A 140 -6.76 9.53 -21.80
N SER A 141 -7.72 8.62 -21.93
CA SER A 141 -9.15 8.93 -21.98
C SER A 141 -9.98 7.74 -21.49
N ALA A 142 -11.23 8.02 -21.09
CA ALA A 142 -12.22 7.01 -20.74
C ALA A 142 -13.54 7.38 -21.41
N THR A 143 -14.14 6.46 -22.15
CA THR A 143 -15.38 6.66 -22.90
C THR A 143 -16.38 5.56 -22.60
N ALA A 144 -17.63 5.92 -22.33
CA ALA A 144 -18.73 4.99 -22.20
C ALA A 144 -19.29 4.63 -23.57
N LEU A 145 -19.35 3.33 -23.90
CA LEU A 145 -19.80 2.80 -25.18
C LEU A 145 -20.69 1.57 -24.94
N LEU A 146 -21.54 1.27 -25.90
CA LEU A 146 -22.28 -0.01 -25.88
C LEU A 146 -21.32 -1.16 -26.20
N ARG A 147 -21.50 -2.30 -25.57
CA ARG A 147 -20.63 -3.48 -25.76
C ARG A 147 -20.53 -3.90 -27.24
N ARG A 148 -21.63 -3.75 -28.02
CA ARG A 148 -21.65 -4.04 -29.46
C ARG A 148 -20.69 -3.17 -30.27
N GLU A 149 -20.40 -1.95 -29.83
CA GLU A 149 -19.48 -1.03 -30.53
C GLU A 149 -18.02 -1.45 -30.38
N LEU A 150 -17.73 -2.32 -29.40
CA LEU A 150 -16.38 -2.86 -29.12
C LEU A 150 -16.11 -4.22 -29.76
N LYS A 151 -17.08 -4.82 -30.47
CA LYS A 151 -17.02 -6.20 -30.97
C LYS A 151 -15.83 -6.49 -31.88
N ASP A 152 -15.43 -5.51 -32.69
CA ASP A 152 -14.34 -5.67 -33.68
C ASP A 152 -12.94 -5.61 -33.01
N ILE A 153 -12.84 -5.03 -31.83
CA ILE A 153 -11.60 -4.95 -31.04
C ILE A 153 -11.55 -6.08 -30.01
N PHE A 154 -12.66 -6.29 -29.32
CA PHE A 154 -12.83 -7.28 -28.27
C PHE A 154 -14.03 -8.16 -28.60
N PRO A 155 -13.84 -9.35 -29.20
CA PRO A 155 -14.93 -10.23 -29.62
C PRO A 155 -15.92 -10.51 -28.49
N MET A 156 -17.20 -10.53 -28.84
CA MET A 156 -18.27 -10.85 -27.91
C MET A 156 -18.39 -12.37 -27.75
N THR A 157 -18.45 -12.83 -26.51
CA THR A 157 -18.69 -14.24 -26.16
C THR A 157 -20.06 -14.48 -25.55
N LYS A 158 -20.81 -13.41 -25.31
CA LYS A 158 -22.16 -13.42 -24.73
C LYS A 158 -23.03 -12.40 -25.47
N ASP A 159 -24.34 -12.64 -25.44
CA ASP A 159 -25.31 -11.68 -25.95
C ASP A 159 -25.58 -10.57 -24.91
N ASN A 160 -24.67 -9.61 -24.87
CA ASN A 160 -24.71 -8.46 -23.97
C ASN A 160 -24.40 -7.14 -24.71
N GLY A 161 -24.80 -7.05 -25.98
CA GLY A 161 -24.49 -5.92 -26.85
C GLY A 161 -24.97 -4.56 -26.36
N GLU A 162 -26.06 -4.52 -25.58
CA GLU A 162 -26.66 -3.30 -25.02
C GLU A 162 -26.07 -2.88 -23.64
N GLU A 163 -25.17 -3.69 -23.07
CA GLU A 163 -24.53 -3.37 -21.82
C GLU A 163 -23.51 -2.22 -22.02
N ILE A 164 -23.53 -1.24 -21.12
CA ILE A 164 -22.58 -0.13 -21.13
C ILE A 164 -21.21 -0.59 -20.61
N TYR A 165 -20.20 -0.35 -21.40
CA TYR A 165 -18.79 -0.59 -21.08
C TYR A 165 -18.03 0.72 -21.02
N ILE A 166 -17.04 0.78 -20.16
CA ILE A 166 -16.05 1.84 -20.17
C ILE A 166 -14.84 1.35 -20.96
N LEU A 167 -14.52 2.07 -22.02
CA LEU A 167 -13.29 1.90 -22.80
C LEU A 167 -12.26 2.91 -22.30
N TYR A 168 -11.12 2.43 -21.85
CA TYR A 168 -9.97 3.24 -21.48
C TYR A 168 -8.93 3.19 -22.58
N GLU A 169 -8.52 4.35 -23.06
CA GLU A 169 -7.34 4.50 -23.92
C GLU A 169 -6.12 4.69 -23.05
N ILE A 170 -5.06 3.95 -23.33
CA ILE A 170 -3.82 3.96 -22.56
C ILE A 170 -2.72 4.59 -23.40
N SER A 171 -2.05 5.59 -22.86
CA SER A 171 -0.94 6.25 -23.54
C SER A 171 0.24 5.30 -23.76
N LEU A 172 0.59 4.53 -22.74
CA LEU A 172 1.67 3.54 -22.75
C LEU A 172 1.43 2.50 -21.68
N TRP A 173 1.56 1.22 -22.03
CA TRP A 173 1.72 0.13 -21.08
C TRP A 173 3.19 -0.05 -20.73
N LYS A 174 3.48 -0.21 -19.46
CA LYS A 174 4.81 -0.47 -18.92
C LYS A 174 4.79 -1.75 -18.12
N GLU A 175 5.76 -2.62 -18.36
CA GLU A 175 5.98 -3.78 -17.52
C GLU A 175 6.68 -3.35 -16.22
N ARG A 176 6.15 -3.80 -15.09
CA ARG A 176 6.71 -3.52 -13.77
C ARG A 176 7.98 -4.34 -13.54
N LYS A 177 8.96 -3.74 -12.89
CA LYS A 177 10.19 -4.47 -12.48
C LYS A 177 9.88 -5.60 -11.50
N GLU A 178 8.93 -5.36 -10.60
CA GLU A 178 8.49 -6.31 -9.60
C GLU A 178 6.99 -6.62 -9.80
N ILE A 179 6.69 -7.91 -9.87
CA ILE A 179 5.31 -8.40 -10.01
C ILE A 179 4.68 -8.42 -8.63
N LEU A 180 3.55 -7.72 -8.46
CA LEU A 180 2.76 -7.81 -7.25
C LEU A 180 1.97 -9.11 -7.23
N ARG A 181 2.39 -10.06 -6.40
CA ARG A 181 1.79 -11.37 -6.29
C ARG A 181 0.58 -11.36 -5.35
N PRO A 182 -0.47 -12.15 -5.64
CA PRO A 182 -1.52 -12.40 -4.67
C PRO A 182 -0.93 -13.19 -3.48
N SER A 183 -1.46 -12.95 -2.27
CA SER A 183 -1.17 -13.84 -1.16
C SER A 183 -1.92 -15.17 -1.32
N ARG A 184 -1.53 -16.19 -0.54
CA ARG A 184 -2.14 -17.53 -0.61
C ARG A 184 -3.65 -17.52 -0.31
N HIS A 185 -4.16 -16.50 0.37
CA HIS A 185 -5.51 -16.47 0.92
C HIS A 185 -6.46 -15.47 0.25
N ALA A 186 -6.04 -14.75 -0.80
CA ALA A 186 -6.87 -13.71 -1.38
C ALA A 186 -6.75 -13.62 -2.90
N PRO A 187 -7.57 -14.37 -3.65
CA PRO A 187 -7.81 -14.04 -5.05
C PRO A 187 -8.62 -12.74 -5.12
N MET A 188 -8.18 -11.80 -5.92
CA MET A 188 -8.94 -10.59 -6.19
C MET A 188 -10.23 -10.94 -6.96
N ARG A 189 -11.37 -10.52 -6.43
CA ARG A 189 -12.69 -10.72 -7.04
C ARG A 189 -13.18 -9.42 -7.69
N GLY A 190 -12.95 -9.27 -8.98
CA GLY A 190 -13.40 -8.09 -9.73
C GLY A 190 -12.45 -6.89 -9.66
N PRO A 191 -12.83 -5.76 -10.30
CA PRO A 191 -12.03 -4.55 -10.32
C PRO A 191 -12.06 -3.83 -8.96
N ARG A 192 -10.96 -3.14 -8.67
CA ARG A 192 -10.80 -2.37 -7.42
C ARG A 192 -10.08 -1.06 -7.69
N TYR A 193 -10.36 -0.08 -6.85
CA TYR A 193 -9.63 1.17 -6.84
C TYR A 193 -8.56 1.14 -5.75
N THR A 194 -7.40 1.68 -6.09
CA THR A 194 -6.27 1.87 -5.18
C THR A 194 -5.60 3.22 -5.46
N ASN A 195 -4.44 3.42 -4.94
CA ASN A 195 -3.71 4.67 -4.96
C ASN A 195 -2.31 4.47 -5.57
N GLY A 196 -1.78 5.49 -6.22
CA GLY A 196 -0.45 5.45 -6.85
C GLY A 196 0.69 5.21 -5.85
N THR A 197 0.56 5.75 -4.64
CA THR A 197 1.53 5.53 -3.56
C THR A 197 1.54 4.07 -3.12
N LEU A 198 0.36 3.49 -2.87
CA LEU A 198 0.26 2.07 -2.53
C LEU A 198 0.84 1.20 -3.64
N LEU A 199 0.56 1.53 -4.90
CA LEU A 199 1.11 0.82 -6.04
C LEU A 199 2.65 0.85 -6.08
N LYS A 200 3.25 1.95 -5.63
CA LYS A 200 4.71 2.13 -5.57
C LYS A 200 5.36 1.31 -4.44
N TYR A 201 4.72 1.27 -3.27
CA TYR A 201 5.32 0.69 -2.05
C TYR A 201 4.84 -0.73 -1.72
N ALA A 202 3.71 -1.18 -2.28
CA ALA A 202 3.19 -2.53 -2.06
C ALA A 202 4.18 -3.59 -2.54
N LYS A 203 4.40 -4.62 -1.71
CA LYS A 203 5.16 -5.84 -2.04
C LYS A 203 4.25 -6.98 -2.45
N THR A 204 3.02 -6.96 -1.98
CA THR A 204 2.00 -7.97 -2.29
C THR A 204 0.67 -7.32 -2.67
N LEU A 205 -0.17 -8.07 -3.39
CA LEU A 205 -1.47 -7.58 -3.84
C LEU A 205 -2.39 -7.10 -2.70
N PRO A 206 -2.51 -7.80 -1.55
CA PRO A 206 -3.36 -7.35 -0.44
C PRO A 206 -3.03 -5.95 0.08
N GLU A 207 -1.80 -5.51 -0.03
CA GLU A 207 -1.38 -4.18 0.42
C GLU A 207 -1.94 -3.03 -0.42
N LEU A 208 -2.46 -3.32 -1.61
CA LEU A 208 -3.21 -2.36 -2.41
C LEU A 208 -4.61 -2.06 -1.84
N TYR A 209 -5.02 -2.78 -0.79
CA TYR A 209 -6.28 -2.61 -0.08
C TYR A 209 -6.15 -1.77 1.19
N ILE A 210 -4.96 -1.27 1.50
CA ILE A 210 -4.73 -0.30 2.57
C ILE A 210 -5.69 0.87 2.41
N ARG A 211 -6.34 1.26 3.51
CA ARG A 211 -7.42 2.26 3.50
C ARG A 211 -6.90 3.66 3.74
N ASP A 212 -5.90 3.79 4.61
CA ASP A 212 -5.41 5.07 5.12
C ASP A 212 -3.92 5.03 5.52
N GLU A 213 -3.43 6.16 5.97
CA GLU A 213 -2.05 6.39 6.36
C GLU A 213 -1.66 5.60 7.62
N VAL A 214 -2.58 5.38 8.56
CA VAL A 214 -2.32 4.63 9.80
C VAL A 214 -2.04 3.16 9.47
N GLU A 215 -2.90 2.53 8.67
CA GLU A 215 -2.65 1.17 8.17
C GLU A 215 -1.33 1.09 7.39
N PHE A 216 -1.05 2.07 6.55
CA PHE A 216 0.16 2.10 5.76
C PHE A 216 1.42 2.16 6.64
N ASN A 217 1.44 3.08 7.59
CA ASN A 217 2.54 3.25 8.53
C ASN A 217 2.72 2.01 9.40
N LEU A 218 1.63 1.41 9.88
CA LEU A 218 1.68 0.17 10.62
C LEU A 218 2.37 -0.95 9.82
N ILE A 219 2.01 -1.14 8.56
CA ILE A 219 2.64 -2.15 7.72
C ILE A 219 4.14 -1.86 7.53
N LEU A 220 4.51 -0.62 7.28
CA LEU A 220 5.91 -0.24 7.11
C LEU A 220 6.72 -0.52 8.39
N GLN A 221 6.15 -0.22 9.54
CA GLN A 221 6.80 -0.48 10.84
C GLN A 221 6.88 -1.97 11.16
N LEU A 222 5.79 -2.72 10.95
CA LEU A 222 5.79 -4.18 11.14
C LEU A 222 6.85 -4.84 10.26
N ARG A 223 6.96 -4.45 8.99
CA ARG A 223 8.00 -4.98 8.10
C ARG A 223 9.43 -4.77 8.57
N ARG A 224 9.68 -3.73 9.33
CA ARG A 224 11.02 -3.42 9.87
C ARG A 224 11.33 -4.19 11.16
N ASN A 225 10.29 -4.43 11.96
CA ASN A 225 10.44 -4.87 13.34
C ASN A 225 10.04 -6.33 13.57
N VAL A 226 9.32 -6.95 12.64
CA VAL A 226 8.89 -8.35 12.76
C VAL A 226 9.28 -9.15 11.53
N GLU A 227 9.70 -10.37 11.77
CA GLU A 227 9.95 -11.34 10.71
C GLU A 227 8.64 -11.98 10.26
N ASN A 228 8.60 -12.39 8.98
CA ASN A 228 7.49 -13.16 8.42
C ASN A 228 6.11 -12.47 8.48
N LEU A 229 6.07 -11.14 8.28
CA LEU A 229 4.80 -10.45 8.08
C LEU A 229 4.12 -10.96 6.80
N ILE A 230 2.89 -11.45 6.95
CA ILE A 230 2.04 -11.92 5.85
C ILE A 230 0.85 -10.97 5.73
N ALA A 231 0.69 -10.36 4.57
CA ALA A 231 -0.50 -9.61 4.23
C ALA A 231 -1.48 -10.49 3.46
N GLY A 232 -2.74 -10.50 3.87
CA GLY A 232 -3.84 -11.24 3.26
C GLY A 232 -5.10 -10.40 3.19
N LEU A 233 -6.20 -11.00 2.74
CA LEU A 233 -7.54 -10.42 2.83
C LEU A 233 -8.42 -11.38 3.62
N ASN A 234 -9.30 -10.84 4.47
CA ASN A 234 -10.34 -11.61 5.12
C ASN A 234 -11.52 -11.92 4.16
N GLU A 235 -12.57 -12.56 4.64
CA GLU A 235 -13.76 -12.91 3.84
C GLU A 235 -14.48 -11.68 3.30
N ASP A 236 -14.41 -10.56 4.00
CA ASP A 236 -14.99 -9.27 3.62
C ASP A 236 -14.08 -8.44 2.70
N GLU A 237 -12.98 -9.06 2.20
CA GLU A 237 -11.97 -8.42 1.37
C GLU A 237 -11.28 -7.21 2.04
N GLN A 238 -11.20 -7.20 3.37
CA GLN A 238 -10.43 -6.23 4.14
C GLN A 238 -9.02 -6.76 4.39
N LEU A 239 -8.07 -5.85 4.51
CA LEU A 239 -6.68 -6.20 4.80
C LEU A 239 -6.59 -6.92 6.15
N GLU A 240 -5.91 -8.05 6.12
CA GLU A 240 -5.56 -8.85 7.29
C GLU A 240 -4.05 -9.04 7.31
N LEU A 241 -3.40 -8.70 8.42
CA LEU A 241 -1.98 -8.92 8.63
C LEU A 241 -1.78 -10.08 9.59
N ARG A 242 -0.75 -10.88 9.35
CA ARG A 242 -0.35 -11.98 10.25
C ARG A 242 1.13 -11.93 10.55
N VAL A 243 1.45 -12.07 11.83
CA VAL A 243 2.82 -12.19 12.33
C VAL A 243 2.86 -13.40 13.24
N GLY A 244 3.40 -14.52 12.76
CA GLY A 244 3.28 -15.80 13.46
C GLY A 244 1.82 -16.20 13.66
N ASN A 245 1.40 -16.38 14.90
CA ASN A 245 0.01 -16.71 15.31
C ASN A 245 -0.83 -15.45 15.60
N VAL A 246 -0.25 -14.28 15.60
CA VAL A 246 -1.01 -13.04 15.80
C VAL A 246 -1.62 -12.59 14.48
N LYS A 247 -2.92 -12.35 14.52
CA LYS A 247 -3.70 -11.80 13.44
C LYS A 247 -4.09 -10.35 13.77
N LEU A 248 -3.84 -9.44 12.84
CA LEU A 248 -4.24 -8.04 12.95
C LEU A 248 -5.32 -7.75 11.91
N VAL A 249 -6.44 -7.23 12.36
CA VAL A 249 -7.55 -6.77 11.48
C VAL A 249 -8.00 -5.40 11.94
N VAL A 250 -8.57 -4.65 11.02
CA VAL A 250 -9.15 -3.35 11.33
C VAL A 250 -10.65 -3.49 11.51
N ASP A 251 -11.17 -3.01 12.63
CA ASP A 251 -12.60 -3.04 12.94
C ASP A 251 -13.38 -1.93 12.21
N GLU A 252 -14.68 -1.85 12.44
CA GLU A 252 -15.55 -0.85 11.83
C GLU A 252 -15.24 0.59 12.28
N ALA A 253 -14.69 0.75 13.50
CA ALA A 253 -14.27 2.04 14.04
C ALA A 253 -12.85 2.42 13.60
N LEU A 254 -12.24 1.59 12.73
CA LEU A 254 -10.87 1.73 12.25
C LEU A 254 -9.78 1.48 13.31
N ASN A 255 -10.12 0.91 14.47
CA ASN A 255 -9.13 0.45 15.43
C ASN A 255 -8.45 -0.84 14.94
N ILE A 256 -7.27 -1.13 15.43
CA ILE A 256 -6.58 -2.39 15.13
C ILE A 256 -6.92 -3.43 16.20
N LEU A 257 -7.59 -4.48 15.78
CA LEU A 257 -7.87 -5.64 16.60
C LEU A 257 -6.73 -6.65 16.41
N ALA A 258 -5.93 -6.85 17.45
CA ALA A 258 -4.86 -7.84 17.48
C ALA A 258 -5.33 -9.11 18.20
N ILE A 259 -5.37 -10.22 17.47
CA ILE A 259 -5.88 -11.51 17.94
C ILE A 259 -4.72 -12.47 18.05
N GLY A 260 -4.33 -12.82 19.26
CA GLY A 260 -3.39 -13.89 19.57
C GLY A 260 -4.10 -15.23 19.75
N SER A 261 -3.38 -16.26 20.20
CA SER A 261 -3.92 -17.60 20.50
C SER A 261 -4.83 -17.59 21.73
N GLU A 262 -4.48 -16.83 22.75
CA GLU A 262 -5.18 -16.82 24.06
C GLU A 262 -5.72 -15.43 24.42
N GLU A 263 -5.20 -14.38 23.81
CA GLU A 263 -5.54 -12.99 24.11
C GLU A 263 -5.93 -12.22 22.86
N THR A 264 -6.87 -11.30 23.06
CA THR A 264 -7.25 -10.31 22.03
C THR A 264 -7.12 -8.92 22.62
N LYS A 265 -6.43 -8.03 21.90
CA LYS A 265 -6.26 -6.63 22.30
C LYS A 265 -6.72 -5.69 21.20
N VAL A 266 -7.41 -4.63 21.61
CA VAL A 266 -7.81 -3.54 20.72
C VAL A 266 -6.82 -2.40 20.91
N PHE A 267 -6.28 -1.92 19.80
CA PHE A 267 -5.45 -0.72 19.75
C PHE A 267 -6.25 0.40 19.13
N ASP A 268 -6.49 1.43 19.92
CA ASP A 268 -7.15 2.64 19.45
C ASP A 268 -6.35 3.31 18.34
N ARG A 269 -7.05 3.78 17.32
CA ARG A 269 -6.43 4.38 16.15
C ARG A 269 -5.63 5.64 16.50
N GLU A 270 -6.18 6.51 17.34
CA GLU A 270 -5.52 7.75 17.76
C GLU A 270 -4.27 7.44 18.58
N ALA A 271 -4.35 6.44 19.47
CA ALA A 271 -3.19 5.97 20.21
C ALA A 271 -2.09 5.42 19.28
N LEU A 272 -2.46 4.75 18.18
CA LEU A 272 -1.50 4.23 17.22
C LEU A 272 -0.82 5.29 16.34
N GLU A 273 -1.49 6.40 16.07
CA GLU A 273 -0.87 7.55 15.40
C GLU A 273 0.30 8.11 16.24
N HIS A 274 0.14 8.10 17.57
CA HIS A 274 1.14 8.64 18.51
C HIS A 274 2.11 7.59 19.05
N HIS A 275 1.65 6.35 19.22
CA HIS A 275 2.42 5.26 19.83
C HIS A 275 2.36 3.95 19.03
N PRO A 276 2.78 3.95 17.76
CA PRO A 276 2.65 2.78 16.88
C PRO A 276 3.44 1.55 17.36
N ARG A 277 4.37 1.72 18.30
CA ARG A 277 5.19 0.63 18.85
C ARG A 277 4.45 -0.28 19.81
N GLU A 278 3.35 0.15 20.36
CA GLU A 278 2.61 -0.67 21.32
C GLU A 278 2.13 -1.99 20.71
N ILE A 279 1.73 -1.98 19.44
CA ILE A 279 1.31 -3.20 18.75
C ILE A 279 2.45 -4.22 18.68
N TYR A 280 3.64 -3.82 18.23
CA TYR A 280 4.69 -4.81 18.05
C TYR A 280 5.35 -5.22 19.38
N LYS A 281 5.35 -4.38 20.43
CA LYS A 281 5.71 -4.79 21.78
C LYS A 281 4.79 -5.93 22.23
N TRP A 282 3.48 -5.73 22.10
CA TRP A 282 2.50 -6.75 22.45
C TRP A 282 2.65 -8.02 21.58
N ILE A 283 2.85 -7.90 20.27
CA ILE A 283 3.12 -9.06 19.39
C ILE A 283 4.32 -9.86 19.89
N LYS A 284 5.40 -9.19 20.28
CA LYS A 284 6.60 -9.86 20.81
C LYS A 284 6.36 -10.54 22.15
N GLU A 285 5.55 -9.96 23.00
CA GLU A 285 5.16 -10.56 24.30
C GLU A 285 4.36 -11.84 24.06
N VAL A 286 3.29 -11.78 23.29
CA VAL A 286 2.45 -12.95 22.94
C VAL A 286 3.25 -14.06 22.24
N GLN A 287 4.26 -13.72 21.44
CA GLN A 287 5.11 -14.72 20.80
C GLN A 287 6.11 -15.37 21.75
N LYS A 288 6.56 -14.68 22.80
CA LYS A 288 7.47 -15.25 23.81
C LYS A 288 6.80 -16.25 24.74
N GLU A 289 5.51 -16.09 25.00
CA GLU A 289 4.74 -16.99 25.88
C GLU A 289 4.52 -18.38 25.28
N ILE A 290 4.85 -18.57 23.99
CA ILE A 290 4.62 -19.82 23.25
C ILE A 290 5.91 -20.68 23.17
N HIS A 291 7.04 -20.16 23.63
CA HIS A 291 8.33 -20.86 23.68
C HIS A 291 8.73 -21.19 25.11
#